data_1f15b2c6754066a210d8148b5a3ac1fe
#
_entry.id   1f15b2c6754066a210d8148b5a3ac1fe
#
_cell.length_a   1.000
_cell.length_b   1.000
_cell.length_c   1.000
_cell.angle_alpha   90.00
_cell.angle_beta   90.00
_cell.angle_gamma   90.00
#
_symmetry.space_group_name_H-M   'P 1'
#
loop_
_entity.id
_entity.type
_entity.pdbx_description
1 polymer ?
#
loop_
_entity_poly.entity_id
_entity_poly.type
_entity_poly.pdbx_seq_one_letter_code
_entity_poly.pdbx_strand_id
1 'polypeptide(L)'
;MAIKRRDFLRTTIAAGAALAAPEAIAQGQTPPAQLKDSPISRLTRMTDGIVPITAEERLARQEKARRLMAETKIDAVVIEGGTTLNYFTGVSWGLSERTFVLVLPARGEAAWVTPKFEEDRARELIKPGSDVRTWEEDESPYKVIAQAMADRGLRGGRIGIEERLRFFIYDGLRQAAPGHEFVSADPVTVGCRSIKSAAEIALMQRANDITVEAYKAALAMLKEGMTKADFSANAAAAFRALGLTGGIGASFGEQSSFPHGSIKLRALREGDVILMDGGCGVEGYRSDVSRTIVFGKPTPKQREVWELEQKAQLAAFAAAKPGATHESVDFAARRVIEAAGYGPGYKVPGLPHRTGHGIGMDGHEWTYLVKGNKAPLRPGMCFTNEPMVVIPGEFGVRLEDDMHITEDGVKWFTQPSPAIDRPFV
;
A
#
# COMPACT_ATOMS: atom_id res chain seq x y z
N MET A 1 -18.07 3.51 -48.81
CA MET A 1 -17.16 2.54 -49.42
C MET A 1 -16.93 1.43 -48.41
N ALA A 2 -17.57 0.27 -48.60
CA ALA A 2 -17.57 -0.83 -47.63
C ALA A 2 -16.31 -1.69 -47.84
N ILE A 3 -15.46 -1.75 -46.85
CA ILE A 3 -14.26 -2.60 -46.84
C ILE A 3 -14.70 -4.06 -46.72
N LYS A 4 -14.35 -4.91 -47.68
CA LYS A 4 -14.72 -6.33 -47.69
C LYS A 4 -13.99 -7.08 -46.60
N ARG A 5 -14.68 -7.95 -45.86
CA ARG A 5 -14.22 -8.79 -44.74
C ARG A 5 -12.91 -9.55 -44.99
N ARG A 6 -12.54 -9.79 -46.25
CA ARG A 6 -11.31 -10.47 -46.63
C ARG A 6 -10.04 -9.60 -46.55
N ASP A 7 -10.17 -8.29 -46.65
CA ASP A 7 -9.03 -7.37 -46.61
C ASP A 7 -8.68 -7.01 -45.18
N PHE A 8 -9.66 -7.05 -44.26
CA PHE A 8 -9.46 -6.88 -42.84
C PHE A 8 -8.57 -8.03 -42.21
N LEU A 9 -8.77 -9.27 -42.69
CA LEU A 9 -8.00 -10.43 -42.22
C LEU A 9 -6.54 -10.52 -42.72
N ARG A 10 -6.21 -9.79 -43.81
CA ARG A 10 -4.83 -9.75 -44.32
C ARG A 10 -3.96 -8.68 -43.68
N THR A 11 -4.56 -7.66 -43.08
CA THR A 11 -3.84 -6.57 -42.40
C THR A 11 -3.58 -6.87 -40.90
N THR A 12 -4.29 -7.83 -40.32
CA THR A 12 -4.15 -8.23 -38.92
C THR A 12 -3.08 -9.29 -38.65
N ILE A 13 -2.47 -9.90 -39.68
CA ILE A 13 -1.43 -10.94 -39.49
C ILE A 13 -0.03 -10.33 -39.38
N ALA A 14 0.15 -9.05 -39.69
CA ALA A 14 1.45 -8.37 -39.57
C ALA A 14 1.60 -7.54 -38.28
N ALA A 15 0.57 -7.44 -37.43
CA ALA A 15 0.60 -6.72 -36.16
C ALA A 15 0.46 -7.64 -34.92
N GLY A 16 0.48 -8.95 -35.12
CA GLY A 16 0.28 -9.96 -34.07
C GLY A 16 1.54 -10.49 -33.39
N ALA A 17 2.67 -9.79 -33.49
CA ALA A 17 3.93 -10.24 -32.90
C ALA A 17 4.55 -9.18 -31.96
N ALA A 18 3.80 -8.61 -31.03
CA ALA A 18 4.34 -7.77 -29.96
C ALA A 18 3.35 -7.59 -28.78
N LEU A 19 2.67 -8.66 -28.38
CA LEU A 19 2.13 -8.77 -27.04
C LEU A 19 2.88 -9.91 -26.34
N ALA A 20 4.19 -9.71 -26.19
CA ALA A 20 4.97 -10.45 -25.21
C ALA A 20 4.51 -9.99 -23.84
N ALA A 21 4.16 -10.96 -23.02
CA ALA A 21 3.88 -10.83 -21.59
C ALA A 21 4.96 -9.98 -20.88
N PRO A 22 4.69 -9.46 -19.66
CA PRO A 22 5.65 -8.66 -18.92
C PRO A 22 6.80 -9.52 -18.36
N GLU A 23 7.66 -10.02 -19.20
CA GLU A 23 8.96 -10.59 -18.82
C GLU A 23 10.04 -9.50 -18.69
N ALA A 24 9.70 -8.23 -18.85
CA ALA A 24 10.67 -7.13 -18.84
C ALA A 24 11.08 -6.66 -17.43
N ILE A 25 10.67 -7.34 -16.35
CA ILE A 25 11.12 -7.03 -14.97
C ILE A 25 12.31 -7.90 -14.53
N ALA A 26 12.79 -8.80 -15.36
CA ALA A 26 13.94 -9.66 -15.05
C ALA A 26 15.33 -9.05 -15.41
N GLN A 27 15.40 -7.81 -15.85
CA GLN A 27 16.67 -7.16 -16.23
C GLN A 27 17.14 -6.20 -15.14
N GLY A 28 17.82 -6.72 -14.15
CA GLY A 28 18.40 -5.94 -13.05
C GLY A 28 18.87 -6.82 -11.88
N GLN A 29 19.01 -8.11 -12.09
CA GLN A 29 19.62 -8.96 -11.06
C GLN A 29 21.13 -8.73 -11.10
N THR A 30 21.68 -8.09 -10.07
CA THR A 30 23.14 -8.08 -9.83
C THR A 30 23.62 -9.52 -9.85
N PRO A 31 24.59 -9.87 -10.72
CA PRO A 31 25.06 -11.24 -10.81
C PRO A 31 25.54 -11.72 -9.43
N PRO A 32 25.27 -12.99 -9.04
CA PRO A 32 25.66 -13.52 -7.73
C PRO A 32 27.13 -13.30 -7.36
N ALA A 33 28.01 -13.29 -8.35
CA ALA A 33 29.44 -13.03 -8.16
C ALA A 33 29.77 -11.59 -7.67
N GLN A 34 28.90 -10.60 -7.96
CA GLN A 34 29.10 -9.21 -7.51
C GLN A 34 28.62 -8.98 -6.06
N LEU A 35 27.85 -9.89 -5.51
CA LEU A 35 27.37 -9.82 -4.13
C LEU A 35 28.31 -10.52 -3.14
N LYS A 36 29.25 -11.36 -3.62
CA LYS A 36 30.24 -12.02 -2.76
C LYS A 36 31.11 -10.95 -2.06
N ASP A 37 31.26 -11.08 -0.76
CA ASP A 37 31.96 -10.14 0.11
C ASP A 37 31.36 -8.72 0.18
N SER A 38 30.14 -8.55 -0.33
CA SER A 38 29.41 -7.28 -0.26
C SER A 38 28.71 -7.09 1.11
N PRO A 39 28.27 -5.86 1.45
CA PRO A 39 27.39 -5.64 2.62
C PRO A 39 26.15 -6.52 2.63
N ILE A 40 25.59 -6.83 1.45
CA ILE A 40 24.39 -7.68 1.30
C ILE A 40 24.69 -9.13 1.68
N SER A 41 25.89 -9.65 1.40
CA SER A 41 26.27 -11.03 1.74
C SER A 41 26.43 -11.28 3.24
N ARG A 42 26.48 -10.22 4.06
CA ARG A 42 26.58 -10.29 5.52
C ARG A 42 25.22 -10.25 6.22
N LEU A 43 24.15 -9.98 5.47
CA LEU A 43 22.80 -9.98 6.05
C LEU A 43 22.37 -11.38 6.45
N THR A 44 21.67 -11.47 7.54
CA THR A 44 21.07 -12.70 8.04
C THR A 44 19.56 -12.60 8.01
N ARG A 45 18.90 -13.73 7.84
CA ARG A 45 17.43 -13.82 7.81
C ARG A 45 16.81 -13.21 9.07
N MET A 46 15.79 -12.38 8.90
CA MET A 46 15.06 -11.70 9.97
C MET A 46 13.58 -12.13 10.07
N THR A 47 13.24 -13.28 9.52
CA THR A 47 11.85 -13.78 9.51
C THR A 47 11.52 -14.71 10.66
N ASP A 48 12.48 -15.05 11.51
CA ASP A 48 12.26 -15.91 12.66
C ASP A 48 11.43 -15.19 13.73
N GLY A 49 10.51 -15.92 14.36
CA GLY A 49 9.62 -15.39 15.39
C GLY A 49 8.48 -14.50 14.86
N ILE A 50 8.25 -14.42 13.55
CA ILE A 50 7.05 -13.80 12.99
C ILE A 50 5.82 -14.67 13.37
N VAL A 51 4.83 -14.03 13.97
CA VAL A 51 3.57 -14.67 14.36
C VAL A 51 2.49 -14.19 13.39
N PRO A 52 1.96 -15.06 12.51
CA PRO A 52 0.87 -14.70 11.60
C PRO A 52 -0.43 -14.36 12.34
N ILE A 53 -1.32 -13.62 11.68
CA ILE A 53 -2.67 -13.38 12.18
C ILE A 53 -3.42 -14.69 12.31
N THR A 54 -3.96 -14.97 13.50
CA THR A 54 -4.64 -16.23 13.79
C THR A 54 -6.06 -16.31 13.20
N ALA A 55 -6.62 -17.50 13.15
CA ALA A 55 -8.00 -17.71 12.74
C ALA A 55 -8.98 -17.03 13.71
N GLU A 56 -8.71 -17.06 15.02
CA GLU A 56 -9.50 -16.41 16.05
C GLU A 56 -9.52 -14.89 15.87
N GLU A 57 -8.39 -14.29 15.55
CA GLU A 57 -8.33 -12.85 15.27
C GLU A 57 -9.14 -12.50 14.01
N ARG A 58 -9.08 -13.30 12.96
CA ARG A 58 -9.91 -13.09 11.76
C ARG A 58 -11.40 -13.20 12.06
N LEU A 59 -11.82 -14.14 12.92
CA LEU A 59 -13.20 -14.21 13.41
C LEU A 59 -13.57 -12.95 14.21
N ALA A 60 -12.71 -12.48 15.10
CA ALA A 60 -12.93 -11.23 15.84
C ALA A 60 -13.08 -10.01 14.93
N ARG A 61 -12.34 -9.96 13.80
CA ARG A 61 -12.48 -8.93 12.75
C ARG A 61 -13.84 -9.00 12.06
N GLN A 62 -14.33 -10.20 11.75
CA GLN A 62 -15.68 -10.37 11.18
C GLN A 62 -16.77 -9.94 12.19
N GLU A 63 -16.61 -10.24 13.48
CA GLU A 63 -17.53 -9.77 14.51
C GLU A 63 -17.49 -8.24 14.70
N LYS A 64 -16.28 -7.61 14.57
CA LYS A 64 -16.18 -6.15 14.51
C LYS A 64 -16.92 -5.59 13.30
N ALA A 65 -16.77 -6.22 12.12
CA ALA A 65 -17.51 -5.82 10.92
C ALA A 65 -19.03 -5.91 11.13
N ARG A 66 -19.53 -6.98 11.76
CA ARG A 66 -20.97 -7.15 12.07
C ARG A 66 -21.50 -6.06 13.01
N ARG A 67 -20.73 -5.67 14.04
CA ARG A 67 -21.10 -4.53 14.90
C ARG A 67 -21.20 -3.23 14.10
N LEU A 68 -20.19 -2.94 13.25
CA LEU A 68 -20.21 -1.74 12.41
C LEU A 68 -21.34 -1.77 11.38
N MET A 69 -21.67 -2.94 10.81
CA MET A 69 -22.85 -3.08 9.95
C MET A 69 -24.15 -2.75 10.70
N ALA A 70 -24.30 -3.23 11.94
CA ALA A 70 -25.47 -2.91 12.75
C ALA A 70 -25.60 -1.40 13.04
N GLU A 71 -24.49 -0.74 13.39
CA GLU A 71 -24.41 0.71 13.64
C GLU A 71 -24.75 1.53 12.39
N THR A 72 -24.32 1.09 11.22
CA THR A 72 -24.46 1.80 9.94
C THR A 72 -25.67 1.34 9.13
N LYS A 73 -26.46 0.38 9.66
CA LYS A 73 -27.63 -0.21 8.99
C LYS A 73 -27.28 -0.81 7.62
N ILE A 74 -26.18 -1.53 7.55
CA ILE A 74 -25.77 -2.35 6.40
C ILE A 74 -26.09 -3.80 6.74
N ASP A 75 -26.81 -4.50 5.86
CA ASP A 75 -27.30 -5.85 6.12
C ASP A 75 -26.30 -6.94 5.72
N ALA A 76 -25.45 -6.65 4.73
CA ALA A 76 -24.33 -7.48 4.34
C ALA A 76 -23.27 -6.66 3.61
N VAL A 77 -22.04 -7.17 3.56
CA VAL A 77 -20.96 -6.63 2.72
C VAL A 77 -20.54 -7.68 1.69
N VAL A 78 -20.44 -7.26 0.43
CA VAL A 78 -19.87 -8.06 -0.66
C VAL A 78 -18.42 -7.67 -0.87
N ILE A 79 -17.52 -8.67 -0.75
CA ILE A 79 -16.07 -8.49 -0.78
C ILE A 79 -15.49 -9.39 -1.88
N GLU A 80 -14.80 -8.79 -2.83
CA GLU A 80 -14.07 -9.50 -3.88
C GLU A 80 -12.67 -9.92 -3.41
N GLY A 81 -11.98 -10.76 -4.18
CA GLY A 81 -10.57 -11.09 -3.98
C GLY A 81 -9.71 -9.84 -3.80
N GLY A 82 -8.75 -9.89 -2.88
CA GLY A 82 -7.88 -8.76 -2.58
C GLY A 82 -7.60 -8.60 -1.08
N THR A 83 -7.11 -7.43 -0.71
CA THR A 83 -6.62 -7.16 0.65
C THR A 83 -7.72 -7.28 1.70
N THR A 84 -8.92 -6.75 1.42
CA THR A 84 -10.05 -6.80 2.36
C THR A 84 -10.55 -8.24 2.58
N LEU A 85 -10.57 -9.05 1.53
CA LEU A 85 -10.89 -10.48 1.66
C LEU A 85 -9.86 -11.19 2.56
N ASN A 86 -8.58 -10.97 2.27
CA ASN A 86 -7.49 -11.55 3.06
C ASN A 86 -7.54 -11.10 4.53
N TYR A 87 -7.82 -9.82 4.79
CA TYR A 87 -7.95 -9.26 6.13
C TYR A 87 -8.99 -10.00 6.98
N PHE A 88 -10.17 -10.30 6.41
CA PHE A 88 -11.25 -10.95 7.14
C PHE A 88 -11.13 -12.48 7.19
N THR A 89 -10.47 -13.09 6.22
CA THR A 89 -10.53 -14.55 6.04
C THR A 89 -9.18 -15.26 5.99
N GLY A 90 -8.11 -14.54 5.64
CA GLY A 90 -6.82 -15.12 5.32
C GLY A 90 -6.73 -15.70 3.90
N VAL A 91 -7.83 -15.70 3.15
CA VAL A 91 -7.83 -16.19 1.77
C VAL A 91 -7.21 -15.18 0.85
N SER A 92 -6.21 -15.60 0.09
CA SER A 92 -5.61 -14.85 -1.00
C SER A 92 -6.09 -15.40 -2.32
N TRP A 93 -6.78 -14.58 -3.12
CA TRP A 93 -7.32 -14.96 -4.42
C TRP A 93 -6.95 -13.94 -5.48
N GLY A 94 -6.39 -14.42 -6.59
CA GLY A 94 -6.02 -13.57 -7.73
C GLY A 94 -7.25 -13.06 -8.47
N LEU A 95 -7.19 -11.82 -8.96
CA LEU A 95 -8.27 -11.23 -9.74
C LEU A 95 -8.18 -11.68 -11.21
N SER A 96 -9.29 -12.13 -11.75
CA SER A 96 -9.51 -12.38 -13.18
C SER A 96 -10.88 -11.83 -13.58
N GLU A 97 -11.33 -12.04 -14.80
CA GLU A 97 -12.70 -11.72 -15.23
C GLU A 97 -13.76 -12.56 -14.49
N ARG A 98 -13.35 -13.64 -13.85
CA ARG A 98 -14.24 -14.53 -13.11
C ARG A 98 -14.50 -14.01 -11.71
N THR A 99 -15.76 -14.01 -11.33
CA THR A 99 -16.20 -13.50 -10.04
C THR A 99 -15.93 -14.51 -8.93
N PHE A 100 -15.11 -14.10 -7.95
CA PHE A 100 -14.89 -14.78 -6.70
C PHE A 100 -15.16 -13.79 -5.56
N VAL A 101 -16.16 -14.04 -4.74
CA VAL A 101 -16.59 -13.12 -3.67
C VAL A 101 -16.97 -13.83 -2.39
N LEU A 102 -16.86 -13.08 -1.29
CA LEU A 102 -17.46 -13.36 0.01
C LEU A 102 -18.67 -12.45 0.21
N VAL A 103 -19.79 -13.02 0.57
CA VAL A 103 -20.95 -12.31 1.13
C VAL A 103 -20.88 -12.46 2.64
N LEU A 104 -20.53 -11.39 3.35
CA LEU A 104 -20.48 -11.35 4.81
C LEU A 104 -21.75 -10.66 5.34
N PRO A 105 -22.74 -11.40 5.86
CA PRO A 105 -23.96 -10.82 6.41
C PRO A 105 -23.75 -10.23 7.80
N ALA A 106 -24.57 -9.26 8.18
CA ALA A 106 -24.59 -8.72 9.55
C ALA A 106 -25.01 -9.78 10.58
N ARG A 107 -25.73 -10.82 10.15
CA ARG A 107 -26.15 -11.95 11.00
C ARG A 107 -26.10 -13.24 10.22
N GLY A 108 -25.67 -14.33 10.88
CA GLY A 108 -25.57 -15.65 10.27
C GLY A 108 -24.23 -15.90 9.59
N GLU A 109 -24.15 -16.99 8.85
CA GLU A 109 -22.93 -17.45 8.22
C GLU A 109 -22.64 -16.71 6.91
N ALA A 110 -21.36 -16.51 6.63
CA ALA A 110 -20.90 -15.97 5.35
C ALA A 110 -21.13 -16.98 4.22
N ALA A 111 -21.27 -16.50 2.97
CA ALA A 111 -21.29 -17.33 1.78
C ALA A 111 -20.13 -16.97 0.86
N TRP A 112 -19.55 -18.00 0.28
CA TRP A 112 -18.56 -17.85 -0.78
C TRP A 112 -19.20 -18.15 -2.13
N VAL A 113 -18.82 -17.42 -3.15
CA VAL A 113 -19.26 -17.67 -4.52
C VAL A 113 -18.00 -17.75 -5.40
N THR A 114 -17.81 -18.89 -6.06
CA THR A 114 -16.61 -19.23 -6.84
C THR A 114 -16.97 -19.86 -8.18
N PRO A 115 -16.13 -19.74 -9.23
CA PRO A 115 -16.28 -20.55 -10.44
C PRO A 115 -16.26 -22.04 -10.11
N LYS A 116 -17.12 -22.82 -10.77
CA LYS A 116 -17.24 -24.27 -10.50
C LYS A 116 -15.92 -25.02 -10.74
N PHE A 117 -15.22 -24.72 -11.82
CA PHE A 117 -13.97 -25.39 -12.15
C PHE A 117 -12.80 -25.07 -11.18
N GLU A 118 -12.93 -24.02 -10.36
CA GLU A 118 -11.97 -23.67 -9.30
C GLU A 118 -12.44 -24.05 -7.89
N GLU A 119 -13.56 -24.78 -7.77
CA GLU A 119 -14.14 -25.12 -6.46
C GLU A 119 -13.16 -25.85 -5.55
N ASP A 120 -12.42 -26.84 -6.06
CA ASP A 120 -11.47 -27.63 -5.25
C ASP A 120 -10.38 -26.72 -4.68
N ARG A 121 -9.81 -25.85 -5.51
CA ARG A 121 -8.82 -24.86 -5.07
C ARG A 121 -9.40 -23.88 -4.05
N ALA A 122 -10.64 -23.43 -4.25
CA ALA A 122 -11.30 -22.56 -3.30
C ALA A 122 -11.47 -23.25 -1.94
N ARG A 123 -11.88 -24.52 -1.93
CA ARG A 123 -12.07 -25.30 -0.71
C ARG A 123 -10.77 -25.63 0.04
N GLU A 124 -9.62 -25.65 -0.64
CA GLU A 124 -8.30 -25.76 0.02
C GLU A 124 -7.98 -24.51 0.86
N LEU A 125 -8.46 -23.33 0.44
CA LEU A 125 -8.18 -22.04 1.09
C LEU A 125 -9.26 -21.61 2.09
N ILE A 126 -10.50 -22.01 1.83
CA ILE A 126 -11.66 -21.66 2.64
C ILE A 126 -11.78 -22.64 3.81
N LYS A 127 -12.16 -22.12 5.00
CA LYS A 127 -12.37 -22.95 6.19
C LYS A 127 -13.35 -24.11 5.88
N PRO A 128 -13.02 -25.35 6.24
CA PRO A 128 -13.92 -26.50 6.07
C PRO A 128 -15.29 -26.25 6.71
N GLY A 129 -16.37 -26.72 6.05
CA GLY A 129 -17.74 -26.55 6.49
C GLY A 129 -18.40 -25.22 6.11
N SER A 130 -17.67 -24.30 5.46
CA SER A 130 -18.24 -23.05 4.95
C SER A 130 -19.22 -23.28 3.80
N ASP A 131 -20.22 -22.41 3.66
CA ASP A 131 -21.14 -22.39 2.51
C ASP A 131 -20.38 -21.87 1.27
N VAL A 132 -20.00 -22.78 0.37
CA VAL A 132 -19.33 -22.47 -0.89
C VAL A 132 -20.29 -22.82 -2.03
N ARG A 133 -20.67 -21.80 -2.80
CA ARG A 133 -21.56 -21.91 -3.96
C ARG A 133 -20.80 -21.69 -5.24
N THR A 134 -21.19 -22.40 -6.26
CA THR A 134 -20.49 -22.37 -7.54
C THR A 134 -21.40 -21.91 -8.67
N TRP A 135 -20.78 -21.43 -9.73
CA TRP A 135 -21.42 -21.04 -10.98
C TRP A 135 -20.61 -21.62 -12.16
N GLU A 136 -21.30 -22.15 -13.18
CA GLU A 136 -20.70 -22.65 -14.41
C GLU A 136 -20.40 -21.48 -15.37
N GLU A 137 -19.49 -21.70 -16.34
CA GLU A 137 -19.02 -20.63 -17.25
C GLU A 137 -20.13 -19.98 -18.08
N ASP A 138 -21.27 -20.65 -18.28
CA ASP A 138 -22.46 -20.17 -18.98
C ASP A 138 -23.54 -19.63 -18.01
N GLU A 139 -23.29 -19.63 -16.70
CA GLU A 139 -24.18 -19.11 -15.67
C GLU A 139 -23.81 -17.69 -15.23
N SER A 140 -24.76 -17.02 -14.59
CA SER A 140 -24.52 -15.70 -13.99
C SER A 140 -24.08 -15.83 -12.54
N PRO A 141 -22.83 -15.48 -12.20
CA PRO A 141 -22.35 -15.45 -10.82
C PRO A 141 -23.19 -14.51 -9.95
N TYR A 142 -23.72 -13.45 -10.53
CA TYR A 142 -24.52 -12.45 -9.79
C TYR A 142 -25.85 -13.01 -9.32
N LYS A 143 -26.46 -13.92 -10.07
CA LYS A 143 -27.68 -14.65 -9.63
C LYS A 143 -27.36 -15.58 -8.46
N VAL A 144 -26.19 -16.23 -8.47
CA VAL A 144 -25.73 -17.08 -7.37
C VAL A 144 -25.48 -16.24 -6.11
N ILE A 145 -24.88 -15.06 -6.24
CA ILE A 145 -24.69 -14.12 -5.14
C ILE A 145 -26.05 -13.66 -4.59
N ALA A 146 -26.96 -13.25 -5.47
CA ALA A 146 -28.33 -12.82 -5.09
C ALA A 146 -29.09 -13.93 -4.36
N GLN A 147 -28.98 -15.18 -4.82
CA GLN A 147 -29.58 -16.34 -4.17
C GLN A 147 -28.94 -16.60 -2.79
N ALA A 148 -27.60 -16.49 -2.69
CA ALA A 148 -26.90 -16.62 -1.43
C ALA A 148 -27.34 -15.59 -0.38
N MET A 149 -27.64 -14.36 -0.82
CA MET A 149 -28.23 -13.33 0.03
C MET A 149 -29.68 -13.67 0.43
N ALA A 150 -30.51 -14.08 -0.56
CA ALA A 150 -31.90 -14.42 -0.30
C ALA A 150 -32.08 -15.59 0.68
N ASP A 151 -31.24 -16.62 0.62
CA ASP A 151 -31.24 -17.76 1.53
C ASP A 151 -30.88 -17.38 2.97
N ARG A 152 -30.22 -16.23 3.14
CA ARG A 152 -29.91 -15.62 4.44
C ARG A 152 -30.98 -14.62 4.89
N GLY A 153 -32.12 -14.60 4.23
CA GLY A 153 -33.22 -13.69 4.53
C GLY A 153 -33.03 -12.27 4.01
N LEU A 154 -31.96 -12.01 3.28
CA LEU A 154 -31.69 -10.71 2.64
C LEU A 154 -32.43 -10.64 1.30
N ARG A 155 -33.68 -10.17 1.34
CA ARG A 155 -34.54 -10.02 0.13
C ARG A 155 -34.76 -8.55 -0.24
N GLY A 156 -34.09 -7.65 0.41
CA GLY A 156 -34.05 -6.20 0.31
C GLY A 156 -33.10 -5.65 1.36
N GLY A 157 -33.08 -4.31 1.51
CA GLY A 157 -32.18 -3.67 2.48
C GLY A 157 -30.89 -3.19 1.86
N ARG A 158 -29.91 -2.86 2.71
CA ARG A 158 -28.67 -2.16 2.31
C ARG A 158 -27.50 -3.13 2.22
N ILE A 159 -26.92 -3.24 1.04
CA ILE A 159 -25.74 -4.07 0.78
C ILE A 159 -24.52 -3.16 0.59
N GLY A 160 -23.54 -3.32 1.47
CA GLY A 160 -22.26 -2.62 1.38
C GLY A 160 -21.40 -3.23 0.27
N ILE A 161 -20.88 -2.37 -0.59
CA ILE A 161 -19.94 -2.72 -1.65
C ILE A 161 -18.56 -2.23 -1.23
N GLU A 162 -17.63 -3.15 -1.16
CA GLU A 162 -16.23 -2.85 -0.83
C GLU A 162 -15.61 -1.91 -1.88
N GLU A 163 -14.78 -0.95 -1.47
CA GLU A 163 -14.29 0.15 -2.31
C GLU A 163 -13.57 -0.28 -3.59
N ARG A 164 -12.94 -1.45 -3.58
CA ARG A 164 -12.17 -2.00 -4.71
C ARG A 164 -12.90 -3.05 -5.51
N LEU A 165 -14.16 -3.34 -5.15
CA LEU A 165 -14.99 -4.26 -5.92
C LEU A 165 -15.17 -3.70 -7.32
N ARG A 166 -14.81 -4.49 -8.34
CA ARG A 166 -14.82 -4.05 -9.73
C ARG A 166 -16.25 -3.73 -10.22
N PHE A 167 -16.36 -2.68 -11.02
CA PHE A 167 -17.66 -2.15 -11.48
C PHE A 167 -18.55 -3.21 -12.13
N PHE A 168 -18.01 -4.12 -12.94
CA PHE A 168 -18.84 -5.13 -13.64
C PHE A 168 -19.52 -6.10 -12.65
N ILE A 169 -18.89 -6.38 -11.50
CA ILE A 169 -19.50 -7.20 -10.44
C ILE A 169 -20.64 -6.42 -9.78
N TYR A 170 -20.38 -5.15 -9.44
CA TYR A 170 -21.41 -4.27 -8.89
C TYR A 170 -22.61 -4.13 -9.84
N ASP A 171 -22.38 -3.86 -11.14
CA ASP A 171 -23.45 -3.68 -12.11
C ASP A 171 -24.25 -4.96 -12.32
N GLY A 172 -23.56 -6.12 -12.43
CA GLY A 172 -24.22 -7.42 -12.52
C GLY A 172 -25.06 -7.75 -11.27
N LEU A 173 -24.54 -7.45 -10.10
CA LEU A 173 -25.25 -7.68 -8.84
C LEU A 173 -26.48 -6.77 -8.71
N ARG A 174 -26.35 -5.48 -9.07
CA ARG A 174 -27.47 -4.53 -9.10
C ARG A 174 -28.62 -5.00 -10.02
N GLN A 175 -28.27 -5.62 -11.15
CA GLN A 175 -29.27 -6.18 -12.07
C GLN A 175 -29.90 -7.49 -11.52
N ALA A 176 -29.11 -8.33 -10.86
CA ALA A 176 -29.57 -9.61 -10.32
C ALA A 176 -30.37 -9.47 -9.01
N ALA A 177 -30.16 -8.38 -8.27
CA ALA A 177 -30.76 -8.13 -6.96
C ALA A 177 -31.37 -6.70 -6.87
N PRO A 178 -32.34 -6.32 -7.73
CA PRO A 178 -32.83 -4.93 -7.84
C PRO A 178 -33.61 -4.46 -6.63
N GLY A 179 -33.98 -5.35 -5.70
CA GLY A 179 -34.68 -5.01 -4.46
C GLY A 179 -33.77 -4.46 -3.35
N HIS A 180 -32.44 -4.37 -3.58
CA HIS A 180 -31.48 -3.88 -2.61
C HIS A 180 -31.01 -2.46 -2.92
N GLU A 181 -30.72 -1.70 -1.87
CA GLU A 181 -29.93 -0.47 -1.94
C GLU A 181 -28.45 -0.82 -1.80
N PHE A 182 -27.64 -0.53 -2.82
CA PHE A 182 -26.21 -0.72 -2.77
C PHE A 182 -25.52 0.55 -2.29
N VAL A 183 -24.70 0.42 -1.25
CA VAL A 183 -24.01 1.54 -0.57
C VAL A 183 -22.52 1.24 -0.42
N SER A 184 -21.69 2.28 -0.11
CA SER A 184 -20.29 2.04 0.24
C SER A 184 -20.18 1.20 1.51
N ALA A 185 -19.30 0.20 1.51
CA ALA A 185 -18.94 -0.58 2.68
C ALA A 185 -17.84 0.10 3.55
N ASP A 186 -17.33 1.27 3.17
CA ASP A 186 -16.23 1.95 3.88
C ASP A 186 -16.48 2.10 5.40
N PRO A 187 -17.69 2.45 5.89
CA PRO A 187 -17.94 2.50 7.32
C PRO A 187 -17.62 1.18 8.04
N VAL A 188 -17.69 0.05 7.34
CA VAL A 188 -17.40 -1.29 7.85
C VAL A 188 -15.97 -1.70 7.55
N THR A 189 -15.58 -1.72 6.28
CA THR A 189 -14.27 -2.25 5.83
C THR A 189 -13.11 -1.35 6.26
N VAL A 190 -13.20 -0.05 5.99
CA VAL A 190 -12.23 0.94 6.46
C VAL A 190 -12.33 1.09 7.99
N GLY A 191 -13.53 1.10 8.55
CA GLY A 191 -13.75 1.11 10.01
C GLY A 191 -13.07 -0.05 10.76
N CYS A 192 -12.96 -1.22 10.12
CA CYS A 192 -12.21 -2.36 10.64
C CYS A 192 -10.70 -2.16 10.49
N ARG A 193 -10.22 -1.88 9.27
CA ARG A 193 -8.81 -1.88 8.90
C ARG A 193 -8.04 -0.67 9.43
N SER A 194 -8.69 0.48 9.61
CA SER A 194 -8.02 1.71 10.07
C SER A 194 -7.47 1.62 11.49
N ILE A 195 -8.02 0.76 12.35
CA ILE A 195 -7.57 0.57 13.75
C ILE A 195 -6.88 -0.79 13.85
N LYS A 196 -5.57 -0.77 13.91
CA LYS A 196 -4.72 -1.97 13.96
C LYS A 196 -4.71 -2.58 15.35
N SER A 197 -4.75 -3.91 15.43
CA SER A 197 -4.52 -4.67 16.67
C SER A 197 -3.02 -4.67 17.03
N ALA A 198 -2.70 -5.12 18.24
CA ALA A 198 -1.32 -5.29 18.66
C ALA A 198 -0.55 -6.29 17.77
N ALA A 199 -1.21 -7.35 17.28
CA ALA A 199 -0.62 -8.31 16.36
C ALA A 199 -0.30 -7.67 15.00
N GLU A 200 -1.21 -6.85 14.46
CA GLU A 200 -0.99 -6.10 13.22
C GLU A 200 0.20 -5.11 13.36
N ILE A 201 0.25 -4.37 14.47
CA ILE A 201 1.35 -3.44 14.77
C ILE A 201 2.68 -4.18 14.89
N ALA A 202 2.72 -5.37 15.49
CA ALA A 202 3.93 -6.18 15.58
C ALA A 202 4.44 -6.64 14.20
N LEU A 203 3.55 -6.99 13.27
CA LEU A 203 3.91 -7.33 11.88
C LEU A 203 4.44 -6.11 11.12
N MET A 204 3.81 -4.93 11.29
CA MET A 204 4.30 -3.68 10.73
C MET A 204 5.66 -3.30 11.30
N GLN A 205 5.88 -3.45 12.61
CA GLN A 205 7.19 -3.22 13.23
C GLN A 205 8.25 -4.09 12.59
N ARG A 206 7.98 -5.38 12.42
CA ARG A 206 8.93 -6.31 11.77
C ARG A 206 9.22 -5.90 10.31
N ALA A 207 8.22 -5.46 9.56
CA ALA A 207 8.41 -4.96 8.20
C ALA A 207 9.33 -3.73 8.18
N ASN A 208 9.13 -2.80 9.10
CA ASN A 208 9.95 -1.60 9.26
C ASN A 208 11.40 -1.93 9.66
N ASP A 209 11.61 -2.82 10.64
CA ASP A 209 12.95 -3.26 11.06
C ASP A 209 13.72 -3.86 9.88
N ILE A 210 13.10 -4.74 9.11
CA ILE A 210 13.71 -5.38 7.93
C ILE A 210 14.01 -4.34 6.85
N THR A 211 13.12 -3.37 6.64
CA THR A 211 13.31 -2.31 5.67
C THR A 211 14.53 -1.45 6.00
N VAL A 212 14.72 -1.08 7.26
CA VAL A 212 15.90 -0.33 7.70
C VAL A 212 17.19 -1.09 7.41
N GLU A 213 17.25 -2.39 7.68
CA GLU A 213 18.45 -3.20 7.39
C GLU A 213 18.71 -3.36 5.89
N ALA A 214 17.64 -3.48 5.09
CA ALA A 214 17.77 -3.49 3.63
C ALA A 214 18.32 -2.15 3.10
N TYR A 215 17.84 -1.03 3.64
CA TYR A 215 18.35 0.31 3.32
C TYR A 215 19.83 0.44 3.63
N LYS A 216 20.26 0.08 4.86
CA LYS A 216 21.66 0.16 5.28
C LYS A 216 22.56 -0.61 4.30
N ALA A 217 22.18 -1.82 3.95
CA ALA A 217 22.94 -2.65 3.02
C ALA A 217 22.96 -2.07 1.58
N ALA A 218 21.83 -1.60 1.07
CA ALA A 218 21.73 -1.01 -0.26
C ALA A 218 22.53 0.30 -0.38
N LEU A 219 22.49 1.16 0.65
CA LEU A 219 23.28 2.39 0.71
C LEU A 219 24.78 2.13 0.70
N ALA A 220 25.23 1.10 1.43
CA ALA A 220 26.65 0.71 1.44
C ALA A 220 27.16 0.20 0.07
N MET A 221 26.27 -0.03 -0.90
CA MET A 221 26.59 -0.42 -2.28
C MET A 221 26.65 0.77 -3.24
N LEU A 222 26.33 1.99 -2.80
CA LEU A 222 26.32 3.18 -3.66
C LEU A 222 27.73 3.46 -4.24
N LYS A 223 27.74 3.76 -5.54
CA LYS A 223 28.95 4.18 -6.26
C LYS A 223 28.59 5.10 -7.40
N GLU A 224 29.50 5.99 -7.78
CA GLU A 224 29.33 6.86 -8.94
C GLU A 224 29.09 6.05 -10.22
N GLY A 225 28.25 6.56 -11.09
CA GLY A 225 27.83 5.89 -12.31
C GLY A 225 26.71 4.84 -12.14
N MET A 226 26.31 4.52 -10.91
CA MET A 226 25.20 3.59 -10.65
C MET A 226 23.90 4.13 -11.22
N THR A 227 23.10 3.26 -11.83
CA THR A 227 21.75 3.59 -12.28
C THR A 227 20.70 3.33 -11.19
N LYS A 228 19.49 3.87 -11.37
CA LYS A 228 18.34 3.56 -10.49
C LYS A 228 18.01 2.07 -10.48
N ALA A 229 18.15 1.40 -11.63
CA ALA A 229 17.92 -0.03 -11.74
C ALA A 229 18.93 -0.85 -10.94
N ASP A 230 20.22 -0.45 -10.97
CA ASP A 230 21.27 -1.10 -10.18
C ASP A 230 21.00 -0.95 -8.68
N PHE A 231 20.59 0.25 -8.23
CA PHE A 231 20.24 0.49 -6.84
C PHE A 231 19.04 -0.37 -6.40
N SER A 232 17.95 -0.37 -7.20
CA SER A 232 16.77 -1.18 -6.90
C SER A 232 17.06 -2.67 -6.91
N ALA A 233 17.96 -3.15 -7.79
CA ALA A 233 18.40 -4.55 -7.79
C ALA A 233 19.18 -4.91 -6.52
N ASN A 234 20.05 -4.03 -6.02
CA ASN A 234 20.77 -4.21 -4.77
C ASN A 234 19.80 -4.22 -3.57
N ALA A 235 18.82 -3.31 -3.52
CA ALA A 235 17.80 -3.28 -2.49
C ALA A 235 16.96 -4.57 -2.48
N ALA A 236 16.50 -5.02 -3.64
CA ALA A 236 15.76 -6.27 -3.77
C ALA A 236 16.60 -7.50 -3.35
N ALA A 237 17.91 -7.49 -3.62
CA ALA A 237 18.82 -8.52 -3.15
C ALA A 237 18.98 -8.50 -1.63
N ALA A 238 19.05 -7.30 -1.01
CA ALA A 238 19.10 -7.16 0.43
C ALA A 238 17.83 -7.72 1.10
N PHE A 239 16.64 -7.40 0.59
CA PHE A 239 15.39 -7.98 1.10
C PHE A 239 15.37 -9.51 1.00
N ARG A 240 15.82 -10.06 -0.14
CA ARG A 240 15.91 -11.53 -0.28
C ARG A 240 16.87 -12.16 0.74
N ALA A 241 18.02 -11.52 1.00
CA ALA A 241 18.95 -12.00 2.03
C ALA A 241 18.35 -11.96 3.43
N LEU A 242 17.49 -10.97 3.72
CA LEU A 242 16.73 -10.84 4.96
C LEU A 242 15.53 -11.80 5.04
N GLY A 243 15.21 -12.51 3.94
CA GLY A 243 14.18 -13.56 3.89
C GLY A 243 12.81 -13.11 3.39
N LEU A 244 12.69 -11.91 2.80
CA LEU A 244 11.45 -11.35 2.28
C LEU A 244 11.58 -10.84 0.84
N THR A 245 10.44 -10.49 0.25
CA THR A 245 10.37 -9.70 -0.98
C THR A 245 10.06 -8.25 -0.61
N GLY A 246 10.84 -7.35 -1.15
CA GLY A 246 10.69 -5.91 -0.96
C GLY A 246 11.43 -5.13 -2.04
N GLY A 247 11.32 -3.82 -2.03
CA GLY A 247 11.98 -2.96 -2.98
C GLY A 247 12.16 -1.54 -2.48
N ILE A 248 13.23 -0.90 -2.93
CA ILE A 248 13.48 0.51 -2.72
C ILE A 248 13.79 1.12 -4.08
N GLY A 249 13.00 2.13 -4.46
CA GLY A 249 13.28 2.99 -5.61
C GLY A 249 14.27 4.09 -5.26
N ALA A 250 14.92 4.69 -6.27
CA ALA A 250 15.76 5.86 -6.05
C ALA A 250 15.57 6.88 -7.17
N SER A 251 15.68 8.17 -6.82
CA SER A 251 15.70 9.30 -7.74
C SER A 251 16.95 10.13 -7.47
N PHE A 252 17.72 10.47 -8.52
CA PHE A 252 19.02 11.13 -8.41
C PHE A 252 18.97 12.58 -8.89
N GLY A 253 19.60 13.50 -8.15
CA GLY A 253 19.73 14.92 -8.47
C GLY A 253 18.39 15.59 -8.73
N GLU A 254 18.25 16.29 -9.86
CA GLU A 254 17.02 16.97 -10.28
C GLU A 254 15.79 16.03 -10.28
N GLN A 255 15.98 14.73 -10.56
CA GLN A 255 14.87 13.77 -10.59
C GLN A 255 14.24 13.54 -9.21
N SER A 256 14.92 13.88 -8.12
CA SER A 256 14.35 13.84 -6.77
C SER A 256 13.26 14.89 -6.55
N SER A 257 13.19 15.92 -7.41
CA SER A 257 12.11 16.92 -7.37
C SER A 257 10.75 16.39 -7.89
N PHE A 258 10.72 15.19 -8.46
CA PHE A 258 9.47 14.54 -8.87
C PHE A 258 9.03 13.56 -7.76
N PRO A 259 7.91 13.80 -7.08
CA PRO A 259 7.48 13.01 -5.90
C PRO A 259 7.45 11.49 -6.13
N HIS A 260 7.03 11.06 -7.32
CA HIS A 260 7.01 9.64 -7.72
C HIS A 260 8.14 9.28 -8.72
N GLY A 261 9.22 10.07 -8.72
CA GLY A 261 10.38 9.85 -9.58
C GLY A 261 10.15 10.23 -11.05
N SER A 262 11.17 9.98 -11.87
CA SER A 262 11.18 10.27 -13.30
C SER A 262 11.43 8.99 -14.10
N ILE A 263 10.83 8.89 -15.30
CA ILE A 263 11.10 7.80 -16.25
C ILE A 263 12.43 7.97 -16.98
N LYS A 264 13.04 9.16 -16.92
CA LYS A 264 14.33 9.43 -17.58
C LYS A 264 15.45 8.65 -16.91
N LEU A 265 16.30 8.06 -17.72
CA LEU A 265 17.50 7.37 -17.23
C LEU A 265 18.56 8.41 -16.86
N ARG A 266 19.20 8.17 -15.72
CA ARG A 266 20.29 8.98 -15.20
C ARG A 266 21.20 8.11 -14.34
N ALA A 267 22.51 8.31 -14.48
CA ALA A 267 23.49 7.73 -13.57
C ALA A 267 23.76 8.67 -12.40
N LEU A 268 24.10 8.10 -11.25
CA LEU A 268 24.46 8.79 -10.01
C LEU A 268 25.80 9.54 -10.20
N ARG A 269 25.87 10.77 -9.72
CA ARG A 269 27.05 11.63 -9.77
C ARG A 269 27.35 12.23 -8.41
N GLU A 270 28.60 12.58 -8.19
CA GLU A 270 29.02 13.34 -7.00
C GLU A 270 28.18 14.62 -6.83
N GLY A 271 27.73 14.89 -5.62
CA GLY A 271 26.86 16.04 -5.28
C GLY A 271 25.37 15.81 -5.52
N ASP A 272 24.95 14.69 -6.11
CA ASP A 272 23.52 14.40 -6.31
C ASP A 272 22.79 14.18 -4.99
N VAL A 273 21.63 14.81 -4.86
CA VAL A 273 20.60 14.38 -3.90
C VAL A 273 20.08 13.02 -4.35
N ILE A 274 19.99 12.08 -3.43
CA ILE A 274 19.35 10.77 -3.63
C ILE A 274 18.12 10.71 -2.75
N LEU A 275 16.94 10.74 -3.34
CA LEU A 275 15.70 10.43 -2.68
C LEU A 275 15.36 8.97 -2.94
N MET A 276 15.22 8.21 -1.90
CA MET A 276 14.90 6.78 -1.92
C MET A 276 13.59 6.54 -1.20
N ASP A 277 12.79 5.60 -1.73
CA ASP A 277 11.46 5.31 -1.24
C ASP A 277 11.12 3.83 -1.43
N GLY A 278 10.61 3.18 -0.39
CA GLY A 278 10.18 1.81 -0.46
C GLY A 278 10.15 1.07 0.87
N GLY A 279 9.78 -0.21 0.75
CA GLY A 279 9.60 -1.08 1.90
C GLY A 279 9.38 -2.54 1.52
N CYS A 280 8.86 -3.30 2.48
CA CYS A 280 8.49 -4.70 2.29
C CYS A 280 7.13 -5.01 2.93
N GLY A 281 6.73 -6.28 2.86
CA GLY A 281 5.55 -6.78 3.57
C GLY A 281 5.86 -8.02 4.39
N VAL A 282 5.33 -8.05 5.61
CA VAL A 282 5.39 -9.21 6.52
C VAL A 282 3.97 -9.68 6.76
N GLU A 283 3.63 -10.91 6.37
CA GLU A 283 2.28 -11.47 6.47
C GLU A 283 1.19 -10.54 5.89
N GLY A 284 1.56 -9.82 4.82
CA GLY A 284 0.69 -8.84 4.15
C GLY A 284 0.76 -7.43 4.71
N TYR A 285 1.34 -7.18 5.90
CA TYR A 285 1.47 -5.85 6.49
C TYR A 285 2.71 -5.14 5.99
N ARG A 286 2.54 -3.88 5.58
CA ARG A 286 3.53 -3.08 4.85
C ARG A 286 4.33 -2.17 5.79
N SER A 287 5.54 -1.86 5.33
CA SER A 287 6.32 -0.69 5.73
C SER A 287 6.47 0.25 4.54
N ASP A 288 6.61 1.54 4.82
CA ASP A 288 6.90 2.58 3.84
C ASP A 288 7.88 3.59 4.43
N VAL A 289 9.06 3.69 3.83
CA VAL A 289 10.16 4.49 4.38
C VAL A 289 10.86 5.23 3.25
N SER A 290 10.96 6.55 3.37
CA SER A 290 11.81 7.35 2.48
C SER A 290 13.01 7.91 3.22
N ARG A 291 14.13 7.93 2.50
CA ARG A 291 15.36 8.57 2.95
C ARG A 291 15.92 9.47 1.86
N THR A 292 16.35 10.65 2.24
CA THR A 292 17.09 11.56 1.34
C THR A 292 18.48 11.81 1.90
N ILE A 293 19.49 11.58 1.05
CA ILE A 293 20.90 11.85 1.34
C ILE A 293 21.55 12.60 0.17
N VAL A 294 22.80 12.98 0.32
CA VAL A 294 23.64 13.47 -0.79
C VAL A 294 24.78 12.50 -1.03
N PHE A 295 25.02 12.14 -2.30
CA PHE A 295 26.19 11.36 -2.67
C PHE A 295 27.41 12.26 -2.66
N GLY A 296 28.31 12.05 -1.71
CA GLY A 296 29.44 12.90 -1.45
C GLY A 296 29.13 14.05 -0.46
N LYS A 297 29.62 15.26 -0.73
CA LYS A 297 29.49 16.40 0.18
C LYS A 297 28.26 17.25 -0.15
N PRO A 298 27.30 17.41 0.80
CA PRO A 298 26.14 18.26 0.59
C PRO A 298 26.52 19.75 0.51
N THR A 299 25.87 20.49 -0.39
CA THR A 299 25.92 21.95 -0.44
C THR A 299 25.19 22.55 0.77
N PRO A 300 25.46 23.83 1.13
CA PRO A 300 24.69 24.52 2.18
C PRO A 300 23.18 24.51 1.93
N LYS A 301 22.72 24.75 0.70
CA LYS A 301 21.31 24.72 0.33
C LYS A 301 20.66 23.35 0.49
N GLN A 302 21.37 22.28 0.07
CA GLN A 302 20.85 20.91 0.26
C GLN A 302 20.67 20.57 1.74
N ARG A 303 21.62 20.95 2.57
CA ARG A 303 21.53 20.76 4.03
C ARG A 303 20.40 21.58 4.65
N GLU A 304 20.28 22.86 4.29
CA GLU A 304 19.22 23.75 4.78
C GLU A 304 17.82 23.19 4.46
N VAL A 305 17.59 22.78 3.20
CA VAL A 305 16.30 22.22 2.77
C VAL A 305 16.03 20.87 3.44
N TRP A 306 17.06 20.06 3.62
CA TRP A 306 16.92 18.78 4.34
C TRP A 306 16.54 19.00 5.82
N GLU A 307 17.20 19.93 6.50
CA GLU A 307 16.87 20.27 7.89
C GLU A 307 15.49 20.91 8.04
N LEU A 308 15.05 21.67 7.04
CA LEU A 308 13.69 22.23 6.97
C LEU A 308 12.65 21.11 6.89
N GLU A 309 12.87 20.15 6.00
CA GLU A 309 11.98 19.00 5.83
C GLU A 309 11.92 18.15 7.10
N GLN A 310 13.07 17.85 7.73
CA GLN A 310 13.12 17.14 9.00
C GLN A 310 12.29 17.86 10.10
N LYS A 311 12.41 19.19 10.19
CA LYS A 311 11.59 19.99 11.12
C LYS A 311 10.10 19.85 10.82
N ALA A 312 9.72 19.79 9.54
CA ALA A 312 8.33 19.60 9.13
C ALA A 312 7.81 18.20 9.52
N GLN A 313 8.59 17.15 9.28
CA GLN A 313 8.28 15.78 9.70
C GLN A 313 8.09 15.67 11.22
N LEU A 314 9.01 16.23 11.99
CA LEU A 314 8.93 16.23 13.45
C LEU A 314 7.75 17.07 13.98
N ALA A 315 7.39 18.18 13.32
CA ALA A 315 6.22 18.98 13.68
C ALA A 315 4.91 18.22 13.43
N ALA A 316 4.81 17.49 12.31
CA ALA A 316 3.69 16.60 12.01
C ALA A 316 3.56 15.51 13.09
N PHE A 317 4.65 14.85 13.45
CA PHE A 317 4.67 13.85 14.50
C PHE A 317 4.18 14.38 15.84
N ALA A 318 4.70 15.55 16.25
CA ALA A 318 4.31 16.17 17.52
C ALA A 318 2.82 16.56 17.56
N ALA A 319 2.21 16.83 16.39
CA ALA A 319 0.79 17.13 16.26
C ALA A 319 -0.10 15.87 16.23
N ALA A 320 0.45 14.70 15.94
CA ALA A 320 -0.30 13.44 15.78
C ALA A 320 -0.64 12.82 17.15
N LYS A 321 -1.66 13.38 17.82
CA LYS A 321 -2.12 12.92 19.14
C LYS A 321 -3.55 12.39 19.07
N PRO A 322 -3.95 11.48 19.97
CA PRO A 322 -5.34 11.06 20.08
C PRO A 322 -6.29 12.25 20.18
N GLY A 323 -7.36 12.26 19.38
CA GLY A 323 -8.35 13.34 19.33
C GLY A 323 -7.97 14.53 18.46
N ALA A 324 -6.70 14.72 18.06
CA ALA A 324 -6.30 15.72 17.07
C ALA A 324 -6.91 15.38 15.70
N THR A 325 -7.22 16.39 14.88
CA THR A 325 -7.74 16.13 13.54
C THR A 325 -6.62 15.74 12.58
N HIS A 326 -6.93 14.93 11.57
CA HIS A 326 -5.96 14.56 10.54
C HIS A 326 -5.38 15.81 9.84
N GLU A 327 -6.22 16.84 9.56
CA GLU A 327 -5.76 18.09 8.95
C GLU A 327 -4.80 18.88 9.84
N SER A 328 -4.88 18.73 11.17
CA SER A 328 -3.99 19.45 12.09
C SER A 328 -2.54 18.94 11.97
N VAL A 329 -2.36 17.66 11.63
CA VAL A 329 -1.04 17.08 11.36
C VAL A 329 -0.47 17.62 10.05
N ASP A 330 -1.28 17.67 8.98
CA ASP A 330 -0.88 18.28 7.70
C ASP A 330 -0.52 19.78 7.86
N PHE A 331 -1.32 20.52 8.62
CA PHE A 331 -1.04 21.93 8.90
C PHE A 331 0.22 22.14 9.71
N ALA A 332 0.59 21.22 10.59
CA ALA A 332 1.82 21.33 11.39
C ALA A 332 3.05 21.28 10.49
N ALA A 333 3.13 20.31 9.56
CA ALA A 333 4.21 20.25 8.58
C ALA A 333 4.23 21.47 7.64
N ARG A 334 3.08 21.80 7.04
CA ARG A 334 2.98 22.92 6.08
C ARG A 334 3.41 24.25 6.68
N ARG A 335 3.01 24.55 7.92
CA ARG A 335 3.40 25.79 8.59
C ARG A 335 4.91 25.94 8.74
N VAL A 336 5.64 24.88 8.98
CA VAL A 336 7.11 24.91 9.05
C VAL A 336 7.70 25.27 7.70
N ILE A 337 7.22 24.65 6.62
CA ILE A 337 7.68 24.86 5.24
C ILE A 337 7.32 26.26 4.76
N GLU A 338 6.09 26.72 5.02
CA GLU A 338 5.61 28.05 4.63
C GLU A 338 6.33 29.19 5.39
N ALA A 339 6.64 28.99 6.67
CA ALA A 339 7.41 29.95 7.45
C ALA A 339 8.84 30.16 6.93
N ALA A 340 9.39 29.17 6.22
CA ALA A 340 10.68 29.27 5.53
C ALA A 340 10.57 29.88 4.11
N GLY A 341 9.37 30.36 3.71
CA GLY A 341 9.17 31.03 2.43
C GLY A 341 8.81 30.11 1.25
N TYR A 342 8.52 28.83 1.51
CA TYR A 342 8.09 27.86 0.50
C TYR A 342 6.57 27.70 0.47
N GLY A 343 5.98 27.45 -0.70
CA GLY A 343 4.53 27.36 -0.85
C GLY A 343 3.88 28.67 -1.24
N PRO A 344 2.67 29.05 -0.75
CA PRO A 344 1.84 28.37 0.25
C PRO A 344 1.00 27.21 -0.32
N GLY A 345 0.45 26.41 0.57
CA GLY A 345 -0.43 25.29 0.24
C GLY A 345 0.31 24.22 -0.56
N TYR A 346 -0.19 23.89 -1.76
CA TYR A 346 0.42 22.90 -2.66
C TYR A 346 1.35 23.50 -3.72
N LYS A 347 1.62 24.79 -3.65
CA LYS A 347 2.52 25.46 -4.61
C LYS A 347 3.96 25.03 -4.37
N VAL A 348 4.70 24.88 -5.47
CA VAL A 348 6.14 24.64 -5.45
C VAL A 348 6.89 25.94 -5.84
N PRO A 349 8.10 26.20 -5.31
CA PRO A 349 8.81 25.34 -4.34
C PRO A 349 8.03 25.19 -3.03
N GLY A 350 7.94 23.96 -2.49
CA GLY A 350 7.17 23.66 -1.28
C GLY A 350 6.68 22.24 -1.20
N LEU A 351 5.63 21.98 -0.41
CA LEU A 351 5.01 20.67 -0.20
C LEU A 351 3.85 20.44 -1.17
N PRO A 352 4.04 19.65 -2.26
CA PRO A 352 3.04 19.50 -3.32
C PRO A 352 1.93 18.49 -3.04
N HIS A 353 2.03 17.69 -1.98
CA HIS A 353 1.09 16.62 -1.65
C HIS A 353 0.68 16.65 -0.17
N ARG A 354 -0.13 15.70 0.27
CA ARG A 354 -0.50 15.50 1.68
C ARG A 354 0.71 15.10 2.53
N THR A 355 0.61 15.33 3.83
CA THR A 355 1.70 15.01 4.77
C THR A 355 1.84 13.51 5.04
N GLY A 356 0.80 12.71 4.78
CA GLY A 356 0.86 11.25 4.94
C GLY A 356 -0.46 10.57 4.63
N HIS A 357 -0.44 9.24 4.64
CA HIS A 357 -1.59 8.38 4.39
C HIS A 357 -1.64 7.24 5.40
N GLY A 358 -2.81 6.61 5.53
CA GLY A 358 -2.94 5.37 6.28
C GLY A 358 -2.13 4.26 5.64
N ILE A 359 -1.59 3.38 6.47
CA ILE A 359 -0.80 2.22 6.04
C ILE A 359 -1.19 0.99 6.86
N GLY A 360 -1.09 -0.17 6.25
CA GLY A 360 -1.40 -1.46 6.87
C GLY A 360 -1.14 -2.61 5.92
N MET A 361 -2.17 -3.34 5.51
CA MET A 361 -2.03 -4.41 4.51
C MET A 361 -1.87 -3.85 3.09
N ASP A 362 -2.41 -2.66 2.81
CA ASP A 362 -2.04 -1.90 1.62
C ASP A 362 -1.03 -0.80 2.01
N GLY A 363 -0.11 -0.43 1.10
CA GLY A 363 0.78 0.71 1.29
C GLY A 363 -0.02 2.00 1.51
N HIS A 364 -1.06 2.23 0.70
CA HIS A 364 -1.99 3.33 0.88
C HIS A 364 -3.35 2.81 1.35
N GLU A 365 -3.74 3.18 2.55
CA GLU A 365 -5.06 2.92 3.15
C GLU A 365 -5.76 4.23 3.54
N TRP A 366 -7.08 4.17 3.67
CA TRP A 366 -7.81 5.22 4.37
C TRP A 366 -7.38 5.24 5.85
N THR A 367 -7.21 6.40 6.44
CA THR A 367 -7.53 7.74 5.99
C THR A 367 -6.24 8.54 5.77
N TYR A 368 -6.35 9.86 5.43
CA TYR A 368 -5.21 10.66 5.00
C TYR A 368 -4.95 11.84 5.93
N LEU A 369 -3.68 12.15 6.19
CA LEU A 369 -3.22 13.36 6.88
C LEU A 369 -3.19 14.51 5.85
N VAL A 370 -4.33 15.15 5.67
CA VAL A 370 -4.56 16.12 4.59
C VAL A 370 -5.53 17.21 5.02
N LYS A 371 -5.34 18.41 4.50
CA LYS A 371 -6.27 19.54 4.67
C LYS A 371 -7.71 19.13 4.35
N GLY A 372 -8.65 19.50 5.22
CA GLY A 372 -10.08 19.22 5.11
C GLY A 372 -10.53 17.92 5.80
N ASN A 373 -9.60 17.03 6.17
CA ASN A 373 -9.93 15.83 6.94
C ASN A 373 -10.02 16.16 8.43
N LYS A 374 -11.24 16.41 8.90
CA LYS A 374 -11.55 16.80 10.29
C LYS A 374 -11.81 15.61 11.23
N ALA A 375 -11.72 14.38 10.72
CA ALA A 375 -11.88 13.19 11.55
C ALA A 375 -10.79 13.16 12.65
N PRO A 376 -11.12 12.70 13.87
CA PRO A 376 -10.15 12.61 14.95
C PRO A 376 -9.22 11.40 14.76
N LEU A 377 -7.96 11.56 15.11
CA LEU A 377 -7.00 10.47 15.27
C LEU A 377 -7.42 9.61 16.46
N ARG A 378 -7.31 8.30 16.31
CA ARG A 378 -7.66 7.30 17.32
C ARG A 378 -6.51 6.32 17.57
N PRO A 379 -6.35 5.80 18.80
CA PRO A 379 -5.39 4.75 19.08
C PRO A 379 -5.51 3.56 18.11
N GLY A 380 -4.37 3.01 17.69
CA GLY A 380 -4.27 1.94 16.70
C GLY A 380 -4.29 2.40 15.25
N MET A 381 -4.52 3.67 14.94
CA MET A 381 -4.33 4.20 13.60
C MET A 381 -2.85 4.25 13.25
N CYS A 382 -2.49 3.81 12.03
CA CYS A 382 -1.12 3.83 11.50
C CYS A 382 -1.07 4.71 10.25
N PHE A 383 -0.01 5.51 10.14
CA PHE A 383 0.19 6.45 9.04
C PHE A 383 1.66 6.49 8.63
N THR A 384 1.90 6.81 7.37
CA THR A 384 3.16 7.43 6.96
C THR A 384 3.20 8.87 7.45
N ASN A 385 4.40 9.38 7.69
CA ASN A 385 4.65 10.79 7.94
C ASN A 385 5.79 11.23 7.01
N GLU A 386 5.40 11.82 5.87
CA GLU A 386 6.22 11.98 4.68
C GLU A 386 6.13 13.38 4.05
N PRO A 387 6.23 14.47 4.79
CA PRO A 387 6.27 15.78 4.13
C PRO A 387 7.43 15.84 3.14
N MET A 388 7.32 16.73 2.17
CA MET A 388 8.33 16.88 1.13
C MET A 388 8.56 18.36 0.81
N VAL A 389 9.80 18.73 0.57
CA VAL A 389 10.15 20.03 -0.01
C VAL A 389 10.66 19.81 -1.44
N VAL A 390 9.89 20.26 -2.42
CA VAL A 390 10.25 20.20 -3.85
C VAL A 390 10.75 21.55 -4.33
N ILE A 391 11.92 21.57 -4.95
CA ILE A 391 12.48 22.74 -5.67
C ILE A 391 12.58 22.35 -7.14
N PRO A 392 11.62 22.76 -7.99
CA PRO A 392 11.58 22.34 -9.40
C PRO A 392 12.87 22.70 -10.14
N GLY A 393 13.41 21.73 -10.90
CA GLY A 393 14.63 21.92 -11.67
C GLY A 393 15.92 21.80 -10.84
N GLU A 394 15.82 21.59 -9.53
CA GLU A 394 16.99 21.43 -8.66
C GLU A 394 16.98 20.07 -7.96
N PHE A 395 16.14 19.88 -6.94
CA PHE A 395 16.02 18.64 -6.18
C PHE A 395 14.77 18.64 -5.28
N GLY A 396 14.45 17.49 -4.70
CA GLY A 396 13.45 17.32 -3.67
C GLY A 396 14.02 16.56 -2.47
N VAL A 397 13.48 16.84 -1.29
CA VAL A 397 13.79 16.16 -0.04
C VAL A 397 12.51 15.63 0.55
N ARG A 398 12.46 14.32 0.82
CA ARG A 398 11.41 13.63 1.59
C ARG A 398 12.07 12.74 2.63
N LEU A 399 11.62 12.86 3.87
CA LEU A 399 11.91 11.94 4.96
C LEU A 399 10.59 11.32 5.37
N GLU A 400 10.53 10.02 5.42
CA GLU A 400 9.32 9.29 5.69
C GLU A 400 9.58 8.17 6.66
N ASP A 401 8.76 8.14 7.68
CA ASP A 401 8.74 7.07 8.67
C ASP A 401 7.28 6.72 8.99
N ASP A 402 7.01 5.44 9.15
CA ASP A 402 5.74 4.97 9.64
C ASP A 402 5.57 5.31 11.13
N MET A 403 4.35 5.71 11.51
CA MET A 403 3.98 5.99 12.88
C MET A 403 2.62 5.41 13.23
N HIS A 404 2.37 5.15 14.52
CA HIS A 404 1.05 4.75 15.00
C HIS A 404 0.62 5.57 16.20
N ILE A 405 -0.69 5.82 16.29
CA ILE A 405 -1.31 6.50 17.41
C ILE A 405 -1.45 5.53 18.58
N THR A 406 -1.01 5.93 19.77
CA THR A 406 -1.16 5.20 21.03
C THR A 406 -2.27 5.79 21.88
N GLU A 407 -2.56 5.22 23.05
CA GLU A 407 -3.57 5.76 23.98
C GLU A 407 -3.20 7.16 24.50
N ASP A 408 -1.91 7.44 24.62
CA ASP A 408 -1.36 8.64 25.24
C ASP A 408 -0.57 9.55 24.29
N GLY A 409 -0.42 9.15 23.02
CA GLY A 409 0.36 9.93 22.05
C GLY A 409 0.56 9.25 20.72
N VAL A 410 1.80 9.25 20.24
CA VAL A 410 2.22 8.67 18.96
C VAL A 410 3.59 8.01 19.10
N LYS A 411 3.83 6.92 18.34
CA LYS A 411 5.12 6.23 18.29
C LYS A 411 5.55 6.02 16.85
N TRP A 412 6.85 6.14 16.63
CA TRP A 412 7.48 5.75 15.38
C TRP A 412 7.65 4.23 15.31
N PHE A 413 7.55 3.66 14.11
CA PHE A 413 8.04 2.31 13.81
C PHE A 413 9.55 2.32 13.52
N THR A 414 10.05 3.39 12.90
CA THR A 414 11.48 3.60 12.62
C THR A 414 11.96 4.89 13.28
N GLN A 415 13.26 5.01 13.52
CA GLN A 415 13.81 6.27 14.01
C GLN A 415 14.01 7.23 12.84
N PRO A 416 13.55 8.49 12.93
CA PRO A 416 13.82 9.51 11.92
C PRO A 416 15.31 9.68 11.64
N SER A 417 15.62 10.06 10.39
CA SER A 417 17.01 10.33 9.99
C SER A 417 17.63 11.42 10.87
N PRO A 418 18.79 11.16 11.51
CA PRO A 418 19.43 12.16 12.36
C PRO A 418 20.14 13.27 11.58
N ALA A 419 20.63 13.02 10.36
CA ALA A 419 21.31 14.01 9.52
C ALA A 419 21.35 13.55 8.05
N ILE A 420 21.54 14.50 7.12
CA ILE A 420 21.61 14.25 5.66
C ILE A 420 22.73 13.28 5.28
N ASP A 421 23.79 13.22 6.03
CA ASP A 421 24.96 12.34 5.86
C ASP A 421 24.95 11.13 6.82
N ARG A 422 23.91 10.99 7.63
CA ARG A 422 23.67 9.87 8.52
C ARG A 422 22.18 9.51 8.53
N PRO A 423 21.70 8.76 7.52
CA PRO A 423 20.26 8.47 7.34
C PRO A 423 19.67 7.50 8.38
N PHE A 424 20.49 6.83 9.16
CA PHE A 424 20.07 5.89 10.22
C PHE A 424 20.84 6.14 11.52
N VAL A 425 20.20 5.79 12.63
CA VAL A 425 20.78 5.82 13.98
C VAL A 425 21.72 4.65 14.21
#